data_0764bb7a909b428ae698795c13969482
#
_entry.id   0764bb7a909b428ae698795c13969482
#
_cell.length_a   1.000
_cell.length_b   1.000
_cell.length_c   1.000
_cell.angle_alpha   90.00
_cell.angle_beta   90.00
_cell.angle_gamma   90.00
#
_symmetry.space_group_name_H-M   'P 1'
#
loop_
_entity.id
_entity.type
_entity.pdbx_description
1 polymer ?
#
loop_
_entity_poly.entity_id
_entity_poly.type
_entity_poly.pdbx_seq_one_letter_code
_entity_poly.pdbx_strand_id
1 'polypeptide(L)'
;TRETAFYERELGRVVETYGNIGHAFSHCQAFHSKEDMANNKPYKQDVKSIQLAYYQDRWWIINMFWHGVTPEFPVPDRYKKFQQFP
;
A
#
# COMPACT_ATOMS: atom_id res chain seq x y z
N THR A 1 18.10 -8.84 -14.19
CA THR A 1 17.73 -8.44 -13.93
C THR A 1 17.48 -7.52 -14.13
N ARG A 2 17.38 -7.45 -14.33
CA ARG A 2 17.01 -6.72 -14.13
C ARG A 2 16.35 -6.08 -13.91
N GLU A 3 16.56 -5.74 -14.10
CA GLU A 3 15.56 -5.37 -13.53
C GLU A 3 14.55 -4.62 -14.16
N THR A 4 13.33 -4.89 -14.03
CA THR A 4 12.20 -4.16 -14.50
C THR A 4 11.94 -3.02 -13.53
N ALA A 5 11.94 -1.80 -13.99
CA ALA A 5 11.59 -0.68 -13.15
C ALA A 5 10.15 -0.86 -12.68
N PHE A 6 9.92 -0.63 -11.41
CA PHE A 6 8.63 -0.83 -10.80
C PHE A 6 8.13 0.50 -10.26
N TYR A 7 6.98 0.95 -10.76
CA TYR A 7 6.39 2.22 -10.37
C TYR A 7 5.08 1.96 -9.65
N GLU A 8 4.95 2.53 -8.47
CA GLU A 8 3.79 2.29 -7.64
C GLU A 8 3.38 3.57 -6.94
N ARG A 9 2.08 3.73 -6.75
CA ARG A 9 1.52 4.89 -6.05
C ARG A 9 0.52 4.40 -5.01
N GLU A 10 0.65 4.90 -3.79
CA GLU A 10 -0.33 4.63 -2.74
C GLU A 10 -1.48 5.62 -2.87
N LEU A 11 -2.71 5.12 -2.80
CA LEU A 11 -3.91 5.94 -2.93
C LEU A 11 -4.59 6.19 -1.59
N GLY A 12 -4.29 5.38 -0.60
CA GLY A 12 -4.88 5.53 0.71
C GLY A 12 -4.43 4.41 1.62
N ARG A 13 -4.70 4.56 2.92
CA ARG A 13 -4.35 3.52 3.89
C ARG A 13 -5.13 3.69 5.18
N VAL A 14 -5.27 2.57 5.88
CA VAL A 14 -5.81 2.52 7.24
C VAL A 14 -4.73 1.89 8.11
N VAL A 15 -4.32 2.60 9.15
CA VAL A 15 -3.26 2.15 10.06
C VAL A 15 -3.82 2.06 11.46
N GLU A 16 -3.48 0.99 12.16
CA GLU A 16 -3.86 0.78 13.55
C GLU A 16 -2.64 0.35 14.33
N THR A 17 -2.46 0.88 15.50
CA THR A 17 -1.30 0.56 16.34
C THR A 17 -1.75 0.17 17.73
N TYR A 18 -0.95 -0.68 18.38
CA TYR A 18 -1.08 -1.00 19.78
C TYR A 18 0.32 -1.09 20.36
N GLY A 19 0.66 -0.19 21.28
CA GLY A 19 2.01 -0.16 21.83
C GLY A 19 3.06 -0.08 20.72
N ASN A 20 3.92 -1.06 20.65
CA ASN A 20 5.02 -1.09 19.70
C ASN A 20 4.74 -1.98 18.48
N ILE A 21 3.48 -2.32 18.25
CA ILE A 21 3.10 -3.03 17.02
C ILE A 21 2.07 -2.25 16.25
N GLY A 22 2.04 -2.47 14.94
CA GLY A 22 1.08 -1.81 14.09
C GLY A 22 0.75 -2.65 12.87
N HIS A 23 -0.34 -2.27 12.21
CA HIS A 23 -0.77 -2.90 10.98
C HIS A 23 -1.37 -1.84 10.06
N ALA A 24 -1.07 -1.96 8.76
CA ALA A 24 -1.64 -1.08 7.76
C ALA A 24 -2.22 -1.90 6.62
N PHE A 25 -3.41 -1.50 6.15
CA PHE A 25 -3.87 -1.86 4.81
C PHE A 25 -3.60 -0.66 3.92
N SER A 26 -2.87 -0.89 2.83
CA SER A 26 -2.44 0.15 1.92
C SER A 26 -2.96 -0.17 0.51
N HIS A 27 -3.73 0.74 -0.06
CA HIS A 27 -4.28 0.59 -1.41
C HIS A 27 -3.33 1.24 -2.40
N CYS A 28 -2.84 0.45 -3.34
CA CYS A 28 -1.80 0.88 -4.28
C CYS A 28 -2.18 0.61 -5.72
N GLN A 29 -1.65 1.43 -6.61
CA GLN A 29 -1.71 1.22 -8.06
C GLN A 29 -0.29 1.00 -8.57
N ALA A 30 -0.13 0.08 -9.53
CA ALA A 30 1.16 -0.20 -10.14
C ALA A 30 1.12 0.20 -11.61
N PHE A 31 2.25 0.66 -12.11
CA PHE A 31 2.39 1.18 -13.47
C PHE A 31 3.62 0.57 -14.12
N HIS A 32 3.55 0.39 -15.45
CA HIS A 32 4.70 -0.14 -16.21
C HIS A 32 5.77 0.90 -16.46
N SER A 33 5.41 2.19 -16.42
CA SER A 33 6.36 3.26 -16.75
C SER A 33 5.99 4.54 -16.03
N LYS A 34 6.94 5.49 -15.99
CA LYS A 34 6.65 6.83 -15.47
C LYS A 34 5.58 7.53 -16.29
N GLU A 35 5.57 7.28 -17.61
CA GLU A 35 4.59 7.87 -18.49
C GLU A 35 3.18 7.38 -18.14
N ASP A 36 3.05 6.07 -17.92
CA ASP A 36 1.76 5.50 -17.53
C ASP A 36 1.30 6.06 -16.19
N MET A 37 2.23 6.28 -15.26
CA MET A 37 1.90 6.88 -13.98
C MET A 37 1.43 8.33 -14.16
N ALA A 38 2.12 9.10 -14.98
CA ALA A 38 1.73 10.49 -15.25
C ALA A 38 0.37 10.57 -15.92
N ASN A 39 0.04 9.58 -16.76
CA ASN A 39 -1.23 9.53 -17.48
C ASN A 39 -2.31 8.76 -16.72
N ASN A 40 -2.02 8.35 -15.48
CA ASN A 40 -2.96 7.65 -14.63
C ASN A 40 -3.50 6.36 -15.28
N LYS A 41 -2.58 5.56 -15.80
CA LYS A 41 -2.90 4.29 -16.47
C LYS A 41 -2.28 3.11 -15.75
N PRO A 42 -2.81 2.71 -14.58
CA PRO A 42 -2.26 1.56 -13.86
C PRO A 42 -2.56 0.27 -14.59
N TYR A 43 -1.67 -0.70 -14.48
CA TYR A 43 -1.95 -2.03 -15.02
C TYR A 43 -2.56 -2.96 -13.98
N LYS A 44 -2.46 -2.62 -12.70
CA LYS A 44 -3.13 -3.36 -11.64
C LYS A 44 -3.25 -2.51 -10.39
N GLN A 45 -4.12 -2.96 -9.50
CA GLN A 45 -4.25 -2.38 -8.17
C GLN A 45 -4.22 -3.51 -7.15
N ASP A 46 -3.73 -3.22 -5.97
CA ASP A 46 -3.74 -4.20 -4.89
C ASP A 46 -3.92 -3.52 -3.54
N VAL A 47 -4.22 -4.34 -2.54
CA VAL A 47 -4.24 -3.90 -1.14
C VAL A 47 -3.14 -4.70 -0.43
N LYS A 48 -2.23 -3.98 0.21
CA LYS A 48 -1.12 -4.57 0.95
C LYS A 48 -1.47 -4.65 2.43
N SER A 49 -1.19 -5.79 3.03
CA SER A 49 -1.26 -5.98 4.47
C SER A 49 0.16 -5.87 4.99
N ILE A 50 0.41 -4.87 5.84
CA ILE A 50 1.76 -4.53 6.29
C ILE A 50 1.81 -4.62 7.81
N GLN A 51 2.68 -5.48 8.33
CA GLN A 51 2.91 -5.59 9.77
C GLN A 51 4.11 -4.74 10.14
N LEU A 52 3.97 -4.00 11.23
CA LEU A 52 4.94 -3.01 11.67
C LEU A 52 5.34 -3.25 13.12
N ALA A 53 6.58 -2.94 13.44
CA ALA A 53 7.07 -2.93 14.82
C ALA A 53 7.87 -1.67 15.06
N TYR A 54 7.70 -1.09 16.25
CA TYR A 54 8.44 0.09 16.65
C TYR A 54 9.57 -0.30 17.59
N TYR A 55 10.81 -0.01 17.22
CA TYR A 55 11.97 -0.16 18.07
C TYR A 55 13.11 0.69 17.49
N GLN A 56 14.07 1.02 18.31
CA GLN A 56 15.19 1.90 17.93
C GLN A 56 14.67 3.21 17.35
N ASP A 57 13.62 3.75 18.00
CA ASP A 57 13.06 5.08 17.69
C ASP A 57 12.43 5.20 16.30
N ARG A 58 12.00 4.07 15.70
CA ARG A 58 11.31 4.16 14.42
C ARG A 58 10.44 2.93 14.19
N TRP A 59 9.52 3.06 13.23
CA TRP A 59 8.72 1.95 12.77
C TRP A 59 9.44 1.18 11.68
N TRP A 60 9.36 -0.14 11.76
CA TRP A 60 9.96 -1.05 10.79
C TRP A 60 8.88 -1.90 10.15
N ILE A 61 9.01 -2.17 8.86
CA ILE A 61 8.15 -3.15 8.21
C ILE A 61 8.70 -4.53 8.52
N ILE A 62 7.89 -5.35 9.18
CA ILE A 62 8.29 -6.69 9.60
C ILE A 62 7.86 -7.72 8.57
N ASN A 63 6.69 -7.52 7.98
CA ASN A 63 6.13 -8.45 7.02
C ASN A 63 5.16 -7.72 6.12
N MET A 64 5.06 -8.16 4.88
CA MET A 64 4.15 -7.54 3.92
C MET A 64 3.72 -8.58 2.90
N PHE A 65 2.42 -8.63 2.62
CA PHE A 65 1.91 -9.38 1.49
C PHE A 65 0.66 -8.66 0.98
N TRP A 66 0.16 -9.09 -0.17
CA TRP A 66 -0.86 -8.31 -0.87
C TRP A 66 -1.83 -9.21 -1.60
N HIS A 67 -2.98 -8.63 -1.92
CA HIS A 67 -4.01 -9.28 -2.70
C HIS A 67 -4.47 -8.31 -3.78
N GLY A 68 -4.63 -8.80 -5.00
CA GLY A 68 -5.08 -7.96 -6.10
C GLY A 68 -6.52 -7.52 -5.94
N VAL A 69 -6.82 -6.33 -6.39
CA VAL A 69 -8.18 -5.81 -6.44
C VAL A 69 -8.90 -6.43 -7.64
N THR A 70 -10.07 -7.01 -7.41
CA THR A 70 -10.87 -7.65 -8.44
C THR A 70 -12.34 -7.28 -8.22
N PRO A 71 -13.23 -7.58 -9.18
CA PRO A 71 -14.66 -7.33 -8.95
C PRO A 71 -15.22 -8.06 -7.74
N GLU A 72 -14.63 -9.21 -7.38
CA GLU A 72 -15.05 -9.95 -6.19
C GLU A 72 -14.54 -9.32 -4.90
N PHE A 73 -13.40 -8.62 -4.98
CA PHE A 73 -12.76 -8.02 -3.83
C PHE A 73 -12.46 -6.56 -4.13
N PRO A 74 -13.51 -5.72 -4.18
CA PRO A 74 -13.32 -4.29 -4.46
C PRO A 74 -12.70 -3.59 -3.26
N VAL A 75 -12.08 -2.44 -3.51
CA VAL A 75 -11.45 -1.65 -2.44
C VAL A 75 -12.54 -0.97 -1.61
N PRO A 76 -12.53 -1.17 -0.28
CA PRO A 76 -13.45 -0.39 0.58
C PRO A 76 -13.11 1.09 0.52
N ASP A 77 -14.13 1.93 0.67
CA ASP A 77 -13.94 3.38 0.60
C ASP A 77 -12.93 3.88 1.63
N ARG A 78 -12.87 3.24 2.80
CA ARG A 78 -11.93 3.69 3.85
C ARG A 78 -10.47 3.50 3.46
N TYR A 79 -10.17 2.70 2.44
CA TYR A 79 -8.79 2.51 1.94
C TYR A 79 -8.47 3.46 0.79
N LYS A 80 -9.43 4.28 0.36
CA LYS A 80 -9.23 5.19 -0.78
C LYS A 80 -8.79 6.58 -0.34
N LYS A 81 -8.43 6.74 0.92
CA LYS A 81 -7.95 8.01 1.47
C LYS A 81 -6.95 7.72 2.55
N PHE A 82 -6.16 8.72 2.90
CA PHE A 82 -5.17 8.57 3.96
C PHE A 82 -5.82 8.88 5.29
N GLN A 83 -5.65 7.94 6.22
CA GLN A 83 -6.12 8.12 7.58
C GLN A 83 -5.22 9.13 8.29
N GLN A 84 -5.85 10.08 8.97
CA GLN A 84 -5.10 11.01 9.78
C GLN A 84 -5.01 10.48 11.20
N PHE A 85 -3.83 10.57 11.77
CA PHE A 85 -3.64 10.23 13.17
C PHE A 85 -3.99 11.42 14.03
N PRO A 86 -4.62 11.18 15.21
CA PRO A 86 -4.88 12.24 16.17
C PRO A 86 -3.60 12.81 16.75
#